data_9eb0cb3b4c5523a39005beebfae55a0e
#
_entry.id   9eb0cb3b4c5523a39005beebfae55a0e
#
_cell.length_a   1.000
_cell.length_b   1.000
_cell.length_c   1.000
_cell.angle_alpha   90.00
_cell.angle_beta   90.00
_cell.angle_gamma   90.00
#
_symmetry.space_group_name_H-M   'P 1'
#
loop_
_entity.id
_entity.type
_entity.pdbx_description
1 polymer ?
#
loop_
_entity_poly.entity_id
_entity_poly.type
_entity_poly.pdbx_seq_one_letter_code
_entity_poly.pdbx_strand_id
1 'polypeptide(L)'
;WLGGIEDTLAPYTAELSELEKESGPHIETTLINIPSVVENALYTLSFSGQDRAGNKTLETFIPGLQYDFTPPELTWISPTNGEAVNHKNIEFKNSELLDRGVISWEWVGGSSDLDSIHAMSLVDFELNSGVFTNNIIKNEPPLIDGGIYNITYIGFDPAGNESNKIFIENILYDITQPEITILYPLPRSISRTSAVTYNLSEELFEGQFKWRWLG
;
A
#
# COMPACT_ATOMS: atom_id res chain seq x y z
N TRP A 1 -16.39 -29.74 -3.92
CA TRP A 1 -16.02 -28.67 -4.85
C TRP A 1 -17.27 -27.96 -5.40
N LEU A 2 -17.33 -26.66 -5.31
CA LEU A 2 -18.47 -25.84 -5.73
C LEU A 2 -18.14 -24.84 -6.86
N GLY A 3 -16.89 -24.81 -7.30
CA GLY A 3 -16.37 -23.86 -8.29
C GLY A 3 -14.95 -23.43 -7.95
N GLY A 4 -14.48 -22.34 -8.54
CA GLY A 4 -13.08 -21.92 -8.43
C GLY A 4 -12.13 -22.92 -9.11
N ILE A 5 -10.92 -23.07 -8.56
CA ILE A 5 -9.97 -24.08 -9.02
C ILE A 5 -10.47 -25.47 -8.65
N GLU A 6 -10.38 -26.44 -9.58
CA GLU A 6 -10.86 -27.81 -9.37
C GLU A 6 -9.99 -28.53 -8.32
N ASP A 7 -10.67 -29.15 -7.33
CA ASP A 7 -10.05 -30.05 -6.37
C ASP A 7 -10.53 -31.49 -6.64
N THR A 8 -9.66 -32.27 -7.27
CA THR A 8 -9.94 -33.66 -7.66
C THR A 8 -9.88 -34.64 -6.49
N LEU A 9 -9.37 -34.22 -5.34
CA LEU A 9 -9.24 -35.05 -4.14
C LEU A 9 -10.43 -34.87 -3.18
N ALA A 10 -11.24 -33.82 -3.35
CA ALA A 10 -12.44 -33.64 -2.56
C ALA A 10 -13.50 -34.72 -2.85
N PRO A 11 -14.34 -35.11 -1.87
CA PRO A 11 -14.49 -34.49 -0.54
C PRO A 11 -13.47 -35.00 0.49
N TYR A 12 -13.11 -34.12 1.42
CA TYR A 12 -12.28 -34.45 2.57
C TYR A 12 -13.17 -34.70 3.81
N THR A 13 -12.72 -35.60 4.69
CA THR A 13 -13.36 -35.85 6.00
C THR A 13 -12.30 -35.73 7.09
N ALA A 14 -12.56 -34.88 8.08
CA ALA A 14 -11.74 -34.75 9.27
C ALA A 14 -12.48 -35.31 10.49
N GLU A 15 -11.92 -36.33 11.10
CA GLU A 15 -12.45 -36.90 12.34
C GLU A 15 -11.99 -36.04 13.54
N LEU A 16 -12.92 -35.69 14.41
CA LEU A 16 -12.62 -34.97 15.65
C LEU A 16 -11.81 -35.84 16.62
N SER A 17 -10.81 -35.26 17.24
CA SER A 17 -10.08 -35.85 18.37
C SER A 17 -10.96 -35.89 19.64
N GLU A 18 -10.50 -36.56 20.71
CA GLU A 18 -11.28 -36.62 21.96
C GLU A 18 -11.46 -35.25 22.61
N LEU A 19 -10.47 -34.33 22.50
CA LEU A 19 -10.56 -32.97 23.03
C LEU A 19 -11.55 -32.12 22.25
N GLU A 20 -11.61 -32.32 20.92
CA GLU A 20 -12.51 -31.57 20.02
C GLU A 20 -13.97 -32.02 20.16
N LYS A 21 -14.23 -33.15 20.84
CA LYS A 21 -15.57 -33.68 21.15
C LYS A 21 -16.11 -33.22 22.50
N GLU A 22 -15.32 -32.53 23.31
CA GLU A 22 -15.77 -32.04 24.62
C GLU A 22 -16.88 -30.98 24.46
N SER A 23 -17.76 -30.90 25.45
CA SER A 23 -18.82 -29.88 25.43
C SER A 23 -18.27 -28.50 25.75
N GLY A 24 -18.71 -27.48 25.01
CA GLY A 24 -18.31 -26.08 25.24
C GLY A 24 -18.02 -25.32 23.95
N PRO A 25 -17.63 -24.06 24.08
CA PRO A 25 -17.19 -23.24 22.92
C PRO A 25 -15.81 -23.69 22.46
N HIS A 26 -15.67 -23.98 21.19
CA HIS A 26 -14.39 -24.17 20.49
C HIS A 26 -14.10 -22.94 19.66
N ILE A 27 -13.36 -21.99 20.23
CA ILE A 27 -13.06 -20.69 19.62
C ILE A 27 -11.64 -20.74 19.05
N GLU A 28 -11.47 -20.29 17.79
CA GLU A 28 -10.17 -20.28 17.09
C GLU A 28 -9.46 -21.64 17.10
N THR A 29 -10.27 -22.72 17.08
CA THR A 29 -9.74 -24.08 17.16
C THR A 29 -9.32 -24.57 15.79
N THR A 30 -8.02 -24.84 15.62
CA THR A 30 -7.51 -25.58 14.47
C THR A 30 -7.75 -27.07 14.69
N LEU A 31 -8.46 -27.73 13.78
CA LEU A 31 -8.66 -29.18 13.83
C LEU A 31 -7.30 -29.91 13.74
N ILE A 32 -7.14 -31.01 14.48
CA ILE A 32 -5.90 -31.80 14.45
C ILE A 32 -5.72 -32.48 13.08
N ASN A 33 -6.81 -32.95 12.49
CA ASN A 33 -6.82 -33.64 11.20
C ASN A 33 -7.36 -32.73 10.10
N ILE A 34 -6.66 -31.64 9.78
CA ILE A 34 -7.05 -30.73 8.71
C ILE A 34 -6.73 -31.31 7.33
N PRO A 35 -7.66 -31.20 6.35
CA PRO A 35 -7.39 -31.61 4.99
C PRO A 35 -6.44 -30.63 4.29
N SER A 36 -5.71 -31.12 3.29
CA SER A 36 -4.95 -30.28 2.36
C SER A 36 -5.91 -29.75 1.30
N VAL A 37 -6.58 -28.65 1.60
CA VAL A 37 -7.48 -27.97 0.66
C VAL A 37 -6.71 -27.26 -0.46
N VAL A 38 -7.34 -27.14 -1.62
CA VAL A 38 -6.77 -26.48 -2.78
C VAL A 38 -7.07 -24.99 -2.69
N GLU A 39 -6.03 -24.18 -2.89
CA GLU A 39 -6.13 -22.73 -2.95
C GLU A 39 -7.11 -22.28 -4.04
N ASN A 40 -7.91 -21.26 -3.74
CA ASN A 40 -8.91 -20.69 -4.64
C ASN A 40 -10.04 -21.66 -5.08
N ALA A 41 -10.11 -22.88 -4.50
CA ALA A 41 -11.25 -23.75 -4.67
C ALA A 41 -12.39 -23.38 -3.69
N LEU A 42 -13.63 -23.54 -4.14
CA LEU A 42 -14.82 -23.27 -3.32
C LEU A 42 -15.36 -24.55 -2.68
N TYR A 43 -15.55 -24.53 -1.38
CA TYR A 43 -16.03 -25.65 -0.59
C TYR A 43 -17.36 -25.35 0.10
N THR A 44 -18.09 -26.41 0.43
CA THR A 44 -19.07 -26.40 1.52
C THR A 44 -18.46 -27.16 2.69
N LEU A 45 -18.28 -26.49 3.82
CA LEU A 45 -17.96 -27.16 5.08
C LEU A 45 -19.25 -27.67 5.71
N SER A 46 -19.30 -28.94 6.07
CA SER A 46 -20.42 -29.49 6.83
C SER A 46 -19.93 -30.12 8.14
N PHE A 47 -20.81 -30.10 9.14
CA PHE A 47 -20.54 -30.68 10.43
C PHE A 47 -21.74 -31.56 10.86
N SER A 48 -21.44 -32.79 11.26
CA SER A 48 -22.41 -33.73 11.86
C SER A 48 -21.74 -34.52 12.96
N GLY A 49 -22.52 -34.97 13.91
CA GLY A 49 -22.01 -35.76 15.03
C GLY A 49 -23.07 -36.70 15.63
N GLN A 50 -22.61 -37.55 16.53
CA GLN A 50 -23.46 -38.47 17.28
C GLN A 50 -23.00 -38.56 18.73
N ASP A 51 -23.94 -38.51 19.69
CA ASP A 51 -23.62 -38.71 21.10
C ASP A 51 -23.41 -40.19 21.46
N ARG A 52 -22.98 -40.44 22.70
CA ARG A 52 -22.78 -41.82 23.20
C ARG A 52 -24.05 -42.66 23.27
N ALA A 53 -25.23 -42.05 23.30
CA ALA A 53 -26.52 -42.71 23.30
C ALA A 53 -27.02 -43.06 21.89
N GLY A 54 -26.32 -42.61 20.86
CA GLY A 54 -26.65 -42.83 19.47
C GLY A 54 -27.52 -41.74 18.83
N ASN A 55 -27.76 -40.62 19.54
CA ASN A 55 -28.52 -39.50 18.97
C ASN A 55 -27.64 -38.71 18.00
N LYS A 56 -28.17 -38.49 16.80
CA LYS A 56 -27.43 -37.75 15.73
C LYS A 56 -27.83 -36.30 15.73
N THR A 57 -26.83 -35.42 15.45
CA THR A 57 -27.10 -34.01 15.15
C THR A 57 -27.76 -33.88 13.78
N LEU A 58 -28.47 -32.79 13.56
CA LEU A 58 -28.72 -32.30 12.20
C LEU A 58 -27.40 -31.84 11.61
N GLU A 59 -27.20 -32.15 10.33
CA GLU A 59 -26.01 -31.66 9.62
C GLU A 59 -26.12 -30.14 9.41
N THR A 60 -25.06 -29.42 9.77
CA THR A 60 -24.95 -27.97 9.61
C THR A 60 -23.96 -27.67 8.48
N PHE A 61 -24.26 -26.66 7.67
CA PHE A 61 -23.48 -26.32 6.48
C PHE A 61 -23.02 -24.86 6.48
N ILE A 62 -21.79 -24.63 6.00
CA ILE A 62 -21.24 -23.32 5.64
C ILE A 62 -20.84 -23.41 4.15
N PRO A 63 -21.68 -22.90 3.23
CA PRO A 63 -21.40 -22.95 1.80
C PRO A 63 -20.50 -21.78 1.36
N GLY A 64 -19.78 -22.00 0.25
CA GLY A 64 -19.02 -20.93 -0.41
C GLY A 64 -17.74 -20.53 0.31
N LEU A 65 -17.16 -21.43 1.12
CA LEU A 65 -15.88 -21.20 1.77
C LEU A 65 -14.76 -21.32 0.74
N GLN A 66 -13.96 -20.27 0.62
CA GLN A 66 -12.77 -20.24 -0.22
C GLN A 66 -11.54 -20.13 0.66
N TYR A 67 -10.52 -20.89 0.35
CA TYR A 67 -9.21 -20.78 1.00
C TYR A 67 -8.26 -20.03 0.11
N ASP A 68 -7.58 -19.04 0.67
CA ASP A 68 -6.59 -18.22 0.02
C ASP A 68 -5.36 -18.12 0.94
N PHE A 69 -4.23 -18.61 0.46
CA PHE A 69 -2.97 -18.65 1.21
C PHE A 69 -1.88 -17.78 0.55
N THR A 70 -2.20 -17.19 -0.60
CA THR A 70 -1.24 -16.37 -1.35
C THR A 70 -1.33 -14.91 -0.90
N PRO A 71 -0.27 -14.36 -0.31
CA PRO A 71 -0.23 -12.95 0.02
C PRO A 71 -0.31 -12.05 -1.22
N PRO A 72 -0.96 -10.89 -1.12
CA PRO A 72 -0.94 -9.91 -2.19
C PRO A 72 0.48 -9.39 -2.44
N GLU A 73 0.84 -9.22 -3.71
CA GLU A 73 2.09 -8.62 -4.13
C GLU A 73 1.87 -7.13 -4.42
N LEU A 74 2.58 -6.29 -3.66
CA LEU A 74 2.59 -4.85 -3.86
C LEU A 74 3.81 -4.44 -4.66
N THR A 75 3.63 -3.46 -5.55
CA THR A 75 4.73 -2.84 -6.31
C THR A 75 4.63 -1.34 -6.15
N TRP A 76 5.74 -0.69 -5.84
CA TRP A 76 5.84 0.76 -5.80
C TRP A 76 6.47 1.29 -7.10
N ILE A 77 5.96 2.40 -7.62
CA ILE A 77 6.37 2.96 -8.90
C ILE A 77 6.99 4.35 -8.68
N SER A 78 6.30 5.25 -7.96
CA SER A 78 6.74 6.63 -7.73
C SER A 78 6.18 7.18 -6.40
N PRO A 79 6.95 8.07 -5.70
CA PRO A 79 8.32 8.52 -5.99
C PRO A 79 9.37 7.45 -5.74
N THR A 80 10.57 7.60 -6.32
CA THR A 80 11.70 6.70 -6.13
C THR A 80 12.64 7.19 -5.02
N ASN A 81 13.49 6.29 -4.50
CA ASN A 81 14.43 6.63 -3.41
C ASN A 81 15.24 7.90 -3.72
N GLY A 82 15.27 8.83 -2.77
CA GLY A 82 16.02 10.08 -2.86
C GLY A 82 15.40 11.13 -3.78
N GLU A 83 14.21 10.93 -4.29
CA GLU A 83 13.52 11.87 -5.18
C GLU A 83 13.02 13.10 -4.42
N ALA A 84 13.10 14.27 -5.07
CA ALA A 84 12.44 15.48 -4.61
C ALA A 84 11.13 15.67 -5.37
N VAL A 85 10.04 15.89 -4.64
CA VAL A 85 8.69 16.01 -5.21
C VAL A 85 7.99 17.26 -4.69
N ASN A 86 7.25 17.94 -5.58
CA ASN A 86 6.44 19.11 -5.25
C ASN A 86 4.93 18.80 -5.16
N HIS A 87 4.60 17.53 -5.05
CA HIS A 87 3.24 17.02 -4.98
C HIS A 87 3.16 15.78 -4.08
N LYS A 88 1.94 15.38 -3.73
CA LYS A 88 1.68 14.19 -2.90
C LYS A 88 1.19 12.98 -3.73
N ASN A 89 1.33 13.06 -5.06
CA ASN A 89 0.96 11.95 -5.92
C ASN A 89 1.91 10.78 -5.69
N ILE A 90 1.34 9.58 -5.68
CA ILE A 90 2.05 8.33 -5.60
C ILE A 90 1.58 7.40 -6.71
N GLU A 91 2.47 6.49 -7.10
CA GLU A 91 2.15 5.46 -8.07
C GLU A 91 2.50 4.09 -7.50
N PHE A 92 1.55 3.17 -7.57
CA PHE A 92 1.70 1.83 -7.03
C PHE A 92 0.83 0.81 -7.78
N LYS A 93 1.04 -0.48 -7.49
CA LYS A 93 0.24 -1.57 -8.04
C LYS A 93 -0.09 -2.57 -6.93
N ASN A 94 -1.34 -3.04 -6.95
CA ASN A 94 -1.80 -4.19 -6.18
C ASN A 94 -2.03 -5.36 -7.12
N SER A 95 -1.50 -6.55 -6.81
CA SER A 95 -1.73 -7.75 -7.61
C SER A 95 -3.20 -8.19 -7.58
N GLU A 96 -3.87 -7.94 -6.47
CA GLU A 96 -5.23 -8.35 -6.19
C GLU A 96 -5.99 -7.35 -5.31
N LEU A 97 -7.27 -7.68 -4.98
CA LEU A 97 -8.08 -6.90 -4.05
C LEU A 97 -7.49 -6.98 -2.64
N LEU A 98 -7.36 -5.83 -1.99
CA LEU A 98 -7.01 -5.74 -0.58
C LEU A 98 -8.26 -5.53 0.28
N ASP A 99 -8.30 -6.13 1.47
CA ASP A 99 -9.23 -5.77 2.54
C ASP A 99 -8.82 -4.46 3.20
N ARG A 100 -7.51 -4.29 3.40
CA ARG A 100 -6.92 -3.07 3.95
C ARG A 100 -5.51 -2.83 3.42
N GLY A 101 -5.14 -1.56 3.30
CA GLY A 101 -3.80 -1.12 2.94
C GLY A 101 -3.45 0.16 3.69
N VAL A 102 -2.19 0.31 4.07
CA VAL A 102 -1.68 1.48 4.78
C VAL A 102 -0.41 1.96 4.12
N ILE A 103 -0.38 3.26 3.80
CA ILE A 103 0.83 3.96 3.36
C ILE A 103 1.22 4.93 4.47
N SER A 104 2.44 4.82 4.97
CA SER A 104 2.95 5.65 6.06
C SER A 104 4.12 6.49 5.57
N TRP A 105 4.14 7.76 5.99
CA TRP A 105 5.21 8.71 5.75
C TRP A 105 5.87 9.03 7.08
N GLU A 106 7.10 8.58 7.26
CA GLU A 106 7.91 8.81 8.47
C GLU A 106 8.95 9.89 8.21
N TRP A 107 8.87 10.99 8.95
CA TRP A 107 9.87 12.05 8.87
C TRP A 107 11.25 11.56 9.35
N VAL A 108 12.29 11.80 8.53
CA VAL A 108 13.67 11.38 8.82
C VAL A 108 14.68 12.52 8.72
N GLY A 109 14.26 13.73 8.28
CA GLY A 109 15.15 14.87 8.19
C GLY A 109 14.52 16.12 7.54
N GLY A 110 15.35 17.11 7.23
CA GLY A 110 14.87 18.38 6.68
C GLY A 110 14.08 19.22 7.66
N SER A 111 13.08 19.98 7.15
CA SER A 111 12.15 20.75 8.01
C SER A 111 11.43 19.84 8.96
N SER A 112 11.34 20.27 10.24
CA SER A 112 10.82 19.42 11.32
C SER A 112 9.32 19.18 11.18
N ASP A 113 8.94 17.91 11.26
CA ASP A 113 7.57 17.43 11.30
C ASP A 113 7.34 16.68 12.61
N LEU A 114 6.77 17.38 13.60
CA LEU A 114 6.57 16.85 14.94
C LEU A 114 5.37 15.90 15.04
N ASP A 115 4.48 15.91 14.05
CA ASP A 115 3.27 15.08 14.00
C ASP A 115 3.48 13.77 13.21
N SER A 116 4.71 13.54 12.68
CA SER A 116 5.07 12.30 12.03
C SER A 116 5.00 11.13 13.04
N ILE A 117 4.49 9.97 12.70
CA ILE A 117 4.28 9.32 11.40
C ILE A 117 2.86 9.59 10.86
N HIS A 118 2.74 9.91 9.57
CA HIS A 118 1.44 10.05 8.92
C HIS A 118 1.05 8.73 8.27
N ALA A 119 0.19 7.97 8.92
CA ALA A 119 -0.33 6.70 8.41
C ALA A 119 -1.69 6.89 7.74
N MET A 120 -1.74 6.65 6.43
CA MET A 120 -2.91 6.84 5.58
C MET A 120 -3.47 5.49 5.17
N SER A 121 -4.70 5.19 5.60
CA SER A 121 -5.41 3.99 5.14
C SER A 121 -5.92 4.20 3.72
N LEU A 122 -5.70 3.21 2.86
CA LEU A 122 -6.32 3.13 1.55
C LEU A 122 -7.82 2.87 1.70
N VAL A 123 -8.62 3.44 0.81
CA VAL A 123 -10.07 3.32 0.83
C VAL A 123 -10.66 3.14 -0.57
N ASP A 124 -11.85 2.56 -0.64
CA ASP A 124 -12.64 2.42 -1.87
C ASP A 124 -11.84 1.76 -3.02
N PHE A 125 -11.71 2.46 -4.16
CA PHE A 125 -11.03 1.95 -5.35
C PHE A 125 -9.53 1.72 -5.16
N GLU A 126 -8.89 2.38 -4.20
CA GLU A 126 -7.46 2.24 -3.90
C GLU A 126 -7.09 0.83 -3.42
N LEU A 127 -8.07 0.08 -2.92
CA LEU A 127 -7.92 -1.31 -2.48
C LEU A 127 -8.04 -2.31 -3.63
N ASN A 128 -8.53 -1.91 -4.81
CA ASN A 128 -8.71 -2.83 -5.94
C ASN A 128 -7.35 -3.30 -6.49
N SER A 129 -7.39 -4.43 -7.19
CA SER A 129 -6.25 -4.84 -8.02
C SER A 129 -6.05 -3.87 -9.19
N GLY A 130 -4.80 -3.61 -9.56
CA GLY A 130 -4.48 -2.75 -10.68
C GLY A 130 -3.29 -1.84 -10.46
N VAL A 131 -3.02 -1.00 -11.45
CA VAL A 131 -1.96 0.02 -11.43
C VAL A 131 -2.62 1.38 -11.20
N PHE A 132 -2.13 2.10 -10.21
CA PHE A 132 -2.58 3.44 -9.83
C PHE A 132 -1.46 4.43 -10.19
N THR A 133 -1.72 5.31 -11.17
CA THR A 133 -0.78 6.32 -11.65
C THR A 133 -1.34 7.71 -11.42
N ASN A 134 -0.46 8.67 -11.10
CA ASN A 134 -0.82 10.05 -10.75
C ASN A 134 -1.92 10.11 -9.67
N ASN A 135 -1.89 9.18 -8.75
CA ASN A 135 -2.93 9.02 -7.75
C ASN A 135 -2.60 9.85 -6.51
N ILE A 136 -3.49 10.78 -6.19
CA ILE A 136 -3.53 11.36 -4.85
C ILE A 136 -4.44 10.44 -4.05
N ILE A 137 -3.88 9.77 -3.04
CA ILE A 137 -4.70 8.95 -2.14
C ILE A 137 -5.74 9.85 -1.46
N LYS A 138 -6.93 9.32 -1.27
CA LYS A 138 -8.07 10.07 -0.72
C LYS A 138 -7.78 10.68 0.65
N ASN A 139 -6.96 9.99 1.43
CA ASN A 139 -6.45 10.45 2.72
C ASN A 139 -5.03 10.99 2.53
N GLU A 140 -4.89 12.25 2.08
CA GLU A 140 -3.57 12.86 1.85
C GLU A 140 -2.77 13.03 3.15
N PRO A 141 -1.45 12.71 3.14
CA PRO A 141 -0.58 12.99 4.27
C PRO A 141 -0.36 14.51 4.44
N PRO A 142 -0.37 15.06 5.66
CA PRO A 142 -0.10 16.46 5.92
C PRO A 142 1.41 16.75 5.97
N LEU A 143 2.14 16.55 4.85
CA LEU A 143 3.58 16.73 4.75
C LEU A 143 4.01 18.19 4.94
N ILE A 144 5.17 18.39 5.55
CA ILE A 144 5.79 19.71 5.78
C ILE A 144 6.78 20.02 4.66
N ASP A 145 6.72 21.23 4.13
CA ASP A 145 7.63 21.75 3.10
C ASP A 145 9.10 21.71 3.58
N GLY A 146 9.99 21.18 2.73
CA GLY A 146 11.39 20.91 3.07
C GLY A 146 11.60 19.70 3.99
N GLY A 147 10.56 18.94 4.31
CA GLY A 147 10.64 17.69 5.07
C GLY A 147 11.13 16.52 4.23
N ILE A 148 11.94 15.65 4.83
CA ILE A 148 12.42 14.41 4.21
C ILE A 148 11.73 13.23 4.88
N TYR A 149 11.14 12.33 4.08
CA TYR A 149 10.31 11.24 4.54
C TYR A 149 10.75 9.89 3.99
N ASN A 150 10.61 8.85 4.79
CA ASN A 150 10.57 7.48 4.31
C ASN A 150 9.11 7.04 4.14
N ILE A 151 8.83 6.27 3.09
CA ILE A 151 7.50 5.75 2.81
C ILE A 151 7.51 4.26 3.07
N THR A 152 6.48 3.78 3.76
CA THR A 152 6.19 2.36 3.93
C THR A 152 4.81 2.06 3.35
N TYR A 153 4.67 0.99 2.57
CA TYR A 153 3.38 0.49 2.12
C TYR A 153 3.23 -0.99 2.47
N ILE A 154 2.10 -1.34 3.09
CA ILE A 154 1.71 -2.71 3.47
C ILE A 154 0.22 -2.89 3.22
N GLY A 155 -0.18 -4.08 2.82
CA GLY A 155 -1.57 -4.44 2.56
C GLY A 155 -1.90 -5.85 3.05
N PHE A 156 -3.19 -6.13 3.17
CA PHE A 156 -3.75 -7.43 3.54
C PHE A 156 -4.90 -7.73 2.60
N ASP A 157 -4.99 -8.95 2.14
CA ASP A 157 -6.13 -9.42 1.36
C ASP A 157 -7.36 -9.75 2.24
N PRO A 158 -8.51 -10.12 1.65
CA PRO A 158 -9.69 -10.53 2.41
C PRO A 158 -9.53 -11.82 3.24
N ALA A 159 -8.53 -12.66 2.94
CA ALA A 159 -8.21 -13.85 3.72
C ALA A 159 -7.32 -13.51 4.93
N GLY A 160 -6.74 -12.33 4.98
CA GLY A 160 -5.85 -11.85 6.01
C GLY A 160 -4.37 -12.09 5.74
N ASN A 161 -4.00 -12.53 4.52
CA ASN A 161 -2.60 -12.69 4.16
C ASN A 161 -1.93 -11.31 4.02
N GLU A 162 -0.76 -11.18 4.65
CA GLU A 162 0.03 -9.94 4.64
C GLU A 162 0.92 -9.87 3.41
N SER A 163 0.91 -8.74 2.70
CA SER A 163 1.75 -8.48 1.53
C SER A 163 3.25 -8.41 1.87
N ASN A 164 4.08 -8.40 0.81
CA ASN A 164 5.43 -7.86 0.94
C ASN A 164 5.35 -6.40 1.43
N LYS A 165 6.33 -6.01 2.26
CA LYS A 165 6.46 -4.62 2.72
C LYS A 165 7.29 -3.82 1.71
N ILE A 166 6.74 -2.71 1.23
CA ILE A 166 7.47 -1.72 0.44
C ILE A 166 8.11 -0.70 1.37
N PHE A 167 9.34 -0.30 1.03
CA PHE A 167 10.08 0.73 1.77
C PHE A 167 10.83 1.62 0.79
N ILE A 168 10.54 2.94 0.81
CA ILE A 168 11.13 3.96 -0.04
C ILE A 168 11.76 5.00 0.86
N GLU A 169 12.99 5.40 0.55
CA GLU A 169 13.80 6.23 1.44
C GLU A 169 14.04 7.64 0.90
N ASN A 170 14.12 8.60 1.83
CA ASN A 170 14.65 9.94 1.61
C ASN A 170 13.90 10.75 0.55
N ILE A 171 12.58 10.73 0.57
CA ILE A 171 11.77 11.58 -0.32
C ILE A 171 11.72 12.99 0.26
N LEU A 172 12.26 13.96 -0.47
CA LEU A 172 12.16 15.38 -0.14
C LEU A 172 10.82 15.92 -0.66
N TYR A 173 9.98 16.42 0.24
CA TYR A 173 8.78 17.16 -0.13
C TYR A 173 9.10 18.66 -0.15
N ASP A 174 9.10 19.29 -1.33
CA ASP A 174 9.49 20.68 -1.53
C ASP A 174 8.52 21.37 -2.48
N ILE A 175 7.74 22.31 -1.96
CA ILE A 175 6.78 23.13 -2.72
C ILE A 175 7.20 24.59 -2.83
N THR A 176 8.36 24.94 -2.28
CA THR A 176 8.92 26.27 -2.39
C THR A 176 9.48 26.50 -3.79
N GLN A 177 9.11 27.61 -4.42
CA GLN A 177 9.63 27.97 -5.74
C GLN A 177 11.00 28.64 -5.62
N PRO A 178 11.98 28.28 -6.47
CA PRO A 178 13.27 28.96 -6.48
C PRO A 178 13.13 30.43 -6.87
N GLU A 179 13.82 31.29 -6.13
CA GLU A 179 13.89 32.71 -6.44
C GLU A 179 15.22 33.07 -7.11
N ILE A 180 15.14 33.88 -8.18
CA ILE A 180 16.28 34.39 -8.92
C ILE A 180 16.32 35.88 -8.80
N THR A 181 17.42 36.44 -8.27
CA THR A 181 17.66 37.87 -8.21
C THR A 181 18.81 38.23 -9.15
N ILE A 182 18.53 39.06 -10.18
CA ILE A 182 19.57 39.60 -11.06
C ILE A 182 20.17 40.85 -10.40
N LEU A 183 21.48 40.79 -10.14
CA LEU A 183 22.23 41.87 -9.51
C LEU A 183 22.86 42.79 -10.57
N TYR A 184 23.22 42.26 -11.74
CA TYR A 184 23.77 42.99 -12.87
C TYR A 184 23.44 42.25 -14.19
N PRO A 185 23.14 42.97 -15.30
CA PRO A 185 23.04 44.42 -15.44
C PRO A 185 21.82 45.03 -14.77
N LEU A 186 21.90 46.29 -14.34
CA LEU A 186 20.76 47.02 -13.80
C LEU A 186 19.76 47.40 -14.92
N PRO A 187 18.48 47.55 -14.60
CA PRO A 187 17.48 48.01 -15.57
C PRO A 187 17.89 49.32 -16.25
N ARG A 188 17.77 49.38 -17.58
CA ARG A 188 18.15 50.54 -18.42
C ARG A 188 19.62 50.89 -18.40
N SER A 189 20.50 50.03 -17.88
CA SER A 189 21.97 50.27 -17.95
C SER A 189 22.49 49.99 -19.33
N ILE A 190 23.69 50.60 -19.63
CA ILE A 190 24.47 50.31 -20.83
C ILE A 190 25.64 49.44 -20.42
N SER A 191 25.73 48.26 -20.99
CA SER A 191 26.81 47.30 -20.71
C SER A 191 27.65 47.03 -21.94
N ARG A 192 28.95 46.89 -21.73
CA ARG A 192 29.93 46.51 -22.79
C ARG A 192 30.13 44.97 -22.86
N THR A 193 29.48 44.23 -22.00
CA THR A 193 29.58 42.75 -21.92
C THR A 193 28.20 42.11 -21.77
N SER A 194 28.10 40.84 -22.08
CA SER A 194 26.92 40.00 -21.82
C SER A 194 26.98 39.33 -20.46
N ALA A 195 27.91 39.71 -19.59
CA ALA A 195 28.01 39.13 -18.25
C ALA A 195 26.80 39.47 -17.41
N VAL A 196 26.31 38.47 -16.69
CA VAL A 196 25.19 38.57 -15.75
C VAL A 196 25.68 38.13 -14.38
N THR A 197 25.33 38.91 -13.35
CA THR A 197 25.52 38.54 -11.95
C THR A 197 24.17 38.33 -11.32
N TYR A 198 23.98 37.23 -10.67
CA TYR A 198 22.70 36.86 -10.09
C TYR A 198 22.87 36.03 -8.80
N ASN A 199 21.82 35.92 -8.02
CA ASN A 199 21.72 35.08 -6.84
C ASN A 199 20.54 34.12 -7.01
N LEU A 200 20.69 32.89 -6.53
CA LEU A 200 19.66 31.89 -6.46
C LEU A 200 19.35 31.63 -4.99
N SER A 201 18.08 31.43 -4.65
CA SER A 201 17.67 31.01 -3.31
C SER A 201 18.05 29.55 -3.02
N GLU A 202 18.11 28.71 -4.08
CA GLU A 202 18.38 27.27 -4.03
C GLU A 202 19.01 26.77 -5.34
N GLU A 203 19.41 25.50 -5.37
CA GLU A 203 19.95 24.86 -6.56
C GLU A 203 18.85 24.62 -7.60
N LEU A 204 19.14 24.90 -8.87
CA LEU A 204 18.23 24.65 -9.98
C LEU A 204 18.62 23.40 -10.73
N PHE A 205 17.64 22.55 -11.05
CA PHE A 205 17.82 21.46 -12.00
C PHE A 205 18.03 21.97 -13.42
N GLU A 206 17.26 23.01 -13.82
CA GLU A 206 17.37 23.68 -15.11
C GLU A 206 17.29 25.20 -14.95
N GLY A 207 18.00 25.94 -15.81
CA GLY A 207 17.95 27.39 -15.83
C GLY A 207 18.35 27.97 -17.17
N GLN A 208 17.75 29.09 -17.55
CA GLN A 208 18.10 29.78 -18.80
C GLN A 208 18.01 31.29 -18.68
N PHE A 209 18.92 32.01 -19.36
CA PHE A 209 18.78 33.43 -19.63
C PHE A 209 18.33 33.65 -21.06
N LYS A 210 17.45 34.65 -21.27
CA LYS A 210 16.88 34.97 -22.57
C LYS A 210 17.03 36.47 -22.83
N TRP A 211 17.71 36.84 -23.91
CA TRP A 211 17.77 38.21 -24.41
C TRP A 211 16.71 38.39 -25.50
N ARG A 212 15.84 39.38 -25.33
CA ARG A 212 14.83 39.74 -26.33
C ARG A 212 15.14 41.11 -26.89
N TRP A 213 15.23 41.21 -28.21
CA TRP A 213 15.33 42.49 -28.89
C TRP A 213 14.01 43.24 -28.78
N LEU A 214 14.05 44.56 -28.51
CA LEU A 214 12.89 45.40 -28.28
C LEU A 214 12.54 46.35 -29.43
N GLY A 215 13.31 46.34 -30.55
CA GLY A 215 13.08 47.21 -31.69
C GLY A 215 14.27 48.14 -31.96
#